data_784bf0c760445f859b72e55a556b2240
#
_entry.id   784bf0c760445f859b72e55a556b2240
#
_cell.length_a   1.000
_cell.length_b   1.000
_cell.length_c   1.000
_cell.angle_alpha   90.00
_cell.angle_beta   90.00
_cell.angle_gamma   90.00
#
_symmetry.space_group_name_H-M   'P 1'
#
loop_
_entity.id
_entity.type
_entity.pdbx_description
1 polymer ?
#
loop_
_entity_poly.entity_id
_entity_poly.type
_entity_poly.pdbx_seq_one_letter_code
_entity_poly.pdbx_strand_id
1 'polypeptide(L)'
;MAAKTPLLKAENVGIQFGGLKALSGVTMELHQGELIGLIGPNGAGKTTLFNLLTGVYVPTEGRIMLDGETLNGLPPYKITRKGISRTFQNIRLFGELSVLDNVKVAYHAHARHSMLSSIFRLPSHFRGEQEMEEKAIEFLNIFQLDSVKHEKAKNLPYGQQRRLEIARALAAQPKVLLLDEPAAGMNPQETKELMKLIAFIRERFALTILLIEHDMSLVMGICERIYVLDHGQLIAEGTPEQVRSNPKVIEAYLGEEVS
;
A
#
# COMPACT_ATOMS: atom_id res chain seq x y z
N MET A 1 -27.04 10.01 10.97
CA MET A 1 -26.09 9.90 9.84
C MET A 1 -26.01 8.43 9.46
N ALA A 2 -26.27 8.05 8.22
CA ALA A 2 -26.10 6.67 7.78
C ALA A 2 -24.61 6.29 7.94
N ALA A 3 -24.32 5.16 8.58
CA ALA A 3 -22.95 4.66 8.71
C ALA A 3 -22.38 4.47 7.29
N LYS A 4 -21.26 5.13 6.97
CA LYS A 4 -20.58 4.93 5.69
C LYS A 4 -20.14 3.47 5.61
N THR A 5 -20.53 2.78 4.56
CA THR A 5 -20.07 1.41 4.29
C THR A 5 -18.55 1.43 4.13
N PRO A 6 -17.81 0.59 4.84
CA PRO A 6 -16.35 0.54 4.70
C PRO A 6 -15.97 0.03 3.32
N LEU A 7 -14.92 0.63 2.73
CA LEU A 7 -14.34 0.19 1.47
C LEU A 7 -13.57 -1.12 1.65
N LEU A 8 -12.71 -1.18 2.67
CA LEU A 8 -11.97 -2.38 3.07
C LEU A 8 -12.31 -2.71 4.52
N LYS A 9 -12.64 -3.96 4.78
CA LYS A 9 -12.95 -4.46 6.13
C LYS A 9 -12.21 -5.76 6.40
N ALA A 10 -11.51 -5.80 7.52
CA ALA A 10 -11.05 -7.03 8.16
C ALA A 10 -11.97 -7.30 9.37
N GLU A 11 -12.57 -8.48 9.47
CA GLU A 11 -13.53 -8.84 10.51
C GLU A 11 -13.08 -10.10 11.23
N ASN A 12 -12.70 -9.97 12.50
CA ASN A 12 -12.18 -11.04 13.36
C ASN A 12 -11.04 -11.84 12.71
N VAL A 13 -10.14 -11.18 11.99
CA VAL A 13 -9.10 -11.82 11.23
C VAL A 13 -8.02 -12.36 12.15
N GLY A 14 -7.70 -13.64 11.99
CA GLY A 14 -6.63 -14.33 12.69
C GLY A 14 -5.80 -15.21 11.75
N ILE A 15 -4.54 -15.42 12.11
CA ILE A 15 -3.65 -16.35 11.43
C ILE A 15 -2.73 -17.03 12.43
N GLN A 16 -2.54 -18.33 12.24
CA GLN A 16 -1.65 -19.16 13.04
C GLN A 16 -0.64 -19.86 12.15
N PHE A 17 0.62 -19.82 12.54
CA PHE A 17 1.73 -20.56 11.92
C PHE A 17 2.22 -21.65 12.89
N GLY A 18 1.94 -22.90 12.59
CA GLY A 18 2.20 -23.99 13.55
C GLY A 18 1.48 -23.74 14.88
N GLY A 19 2.24 -23.59 15.97
CA GLY A 19 1.69 -23.29 17.31
C GLY A 19 1.57 -21.79 17.64
N LEU A 20 2.10 -20.90 16.79
CA LEU A 20 2.16 -19.46 17.05
C LEU A 20 0.98 -18.72 16.40
N LYS A 21 0.13 -18.09 17.21
CA LYS A 21 -0.87 -17.11 16.73
C LYS A 21 -0.18 -15.79 16.41
N ALA A 22 -0.01 -15.47 15.13
CA ALA A 22 0.60 -14.22 14.70
C ALA A 22 -0.39 -13.04 14.67
N LEU A 23 -1.69 -13.33 14.44
CA LEU A 23 -2.78 -12.36 14.59
C LEU A 23 -3.99 -13.06 15.23
N SER A 24 -4.75 -12.34 16.04
CA SER A 24 -5.91 -12.85 16.75
C SER A 24 -7.04 -11.81 16.81
N GLY A 25 -8.15 -12.09 16.13
CA GLY A 25 -9.38 -11.30 16.23
C GLY A 25 -9.26 -9.87 15.73
N VAL A 26 -8.37 -9.59 14.77
CA VAL A 26 -8.16 -8.25 14.24
C VAL A 26 -9.40 -7.80 13.47
N THR A 27 -10.02 -6.70 13.93
CA THR A 27 -11.16 -6.07 13.27
C THR A 27 -10.82 -4.62 12.97
N MET A 28 -10.79 -4.27 11.67
CA MET A 28 -10.49 -2.91 11.21
C MET A 28 -11.29 -2.56 9.95
N GLU A 29 -11.55 -1.28 9.77
CA GLU A 29 -12.31 -0.75 8.64
C GLU A 29 -11.58 0.46 8.03
N LEU A 30 -11.54 0.53 6.71
CA LEU A 30 -11.08 1.69 5.96
C LEU A 30 -12.24 2.24 5.14
N HIS A 31 -12.51 3.53 5.26
CA HIS A 31 -13.51 4.20 4.43
C HIS A 31 -12.84 4.88 3.23
N GLN A 32 -13.64 5.12 2.20
CA GLN A 32 -13.13 5.73 0.97
C GLN A 32 -12.48 7.10 1.25
N GLY A 33 -11.27 7.28 0.74
CA GLY A 33 -10.51 8.51 0.82
C GLY A 33 -9.75 8.73 2.14
N GLU A 34 -9.81 7.80 3.11
CA GLU A 34 -9.04 7.92 4.37
C GLU A 34 -7.55 7.64 4.17
N LEU A 35 -6.71 8.32 4.94
CA LEU A 35 -5.31 7.99 5.15
C LEU A 35 -5.14 7.52 6.59
N ILE A 36 -4.89 6.22 6.74
CA ILE A 36 -4.87 5.53 8.03
C ILE A 36 -3.47 4.99 8.30
N GLY A 37 -2.98 5.18 9.52
CA GLY A 37 -1.75 4.58 10.03
C GLY A 37 -2.02 3.22 10.67
N LEU A 38 -1.13 2.26 10.45
CA LEU A 38 -1.03 1.02 11.22
C LEU A 38 0.34 1.00 11.89
N ILE A 39 0.36 1.21 13.19
CA ILE A 39 1.59 1.27 13.98
C ILE A 39 1.62 0.14 15.01
N GLY A 40 2.74 0.01 15.67
CA GLY A 40 2.96 -0.97 16.74
C GLY A 40 4.42 -1.38 16.81
N PRO A 41 4.83 -2.05 17.91
CA PRO A 41 6.17 -2.55 18.10
C PRO A 41 6.65 -3.50 17.00
N ASN A 42 7.95 -3.80 17.01
CA ASN A 42 8.51 -4.83 16.13
C ASN A 42 7.92 -6.19 16.50
N GLY A 43 7.56 -7.01 15.50
CA GLY A 43 6.90 -8.27 15.78
C GLY A 43 5.41 -8.18 16.12
N ALA A 44 4.81 -6.99 16.21
CA ALA A 44 3.38 -6.82 16.53
C ALA A 44 2.41 -7.47 15.52
N GLY A 45 2.88 -7.85 14.32
CA GLY A 45 2.07 -8.50 13.30
C GLY A 45 1.66 -7.60 12.13
N LYS A 46 2.17 -6.36 12.02
CA LYS A 46 1.83 -5.39 10.96
C LYS A 46 2.02 -5.96 9.55
N THR A 47 3.20 -6.48 9.26
CA THR A 47 3.52 -7.10 7.96
C THR A 47 2.68 -8.35 7.69
N THR A 48 2.34 -9.13 8.75
CA THR A 48 1.45 -10.28 8.65
C THR A 48 0.05 -9.84 8.23
N LEU A 49 -0.47 -8.75 8.80
CA LEU A 49 -1.76 -8.19 8.39
C LEU A 49 -1.73 -7.72 6.93
N PHE A 50 -0.68 -7.02 6.49
CA PHE A 50 -0.53 -6.64 5.08
C PHE A 50 -0.47 -7.86 4.15
N ASN A 51 0.20 -8.93 4.56
CA ASN A 51 0.24 -10.18 3.80
C ASN A 51 -1.13 -10.83 3.67
N LEU A 52 -1.97 -10.73 4.69
CA LEU A 52 -3.37 -11.19 4.64
C LEU A 52 -4.22 -10.33 3.72
N LEU A 53 -4.13 -8.98 3.83
CA LEU A 53 -4.88 -8.05 3.00
C LEU A 53 -4.54 -8.18 1.50
N THR A 54 -3.34 -8.66 1.18
CA THR A 54 -2.85 -8.84 -0.19
C THR A 54 -2.90 -10.29 -0.70
N GLY A 55 -3.43 -11.22 0.10
CA GLY A 55 -3.58 -12.64 -0.28
C GLY A 55 -2.29 -13.43 -0.37
N VAL A 56 -1.18 -12.91 0.17
CA VAL A 56 0.07 -13.67 0.36
C VAL A 56 -0.16 -14.78 1.39
N TYR A 57 -0.96 -14.48 2.41
CA TYR A 57 -1.45 -15.46 3.39
C TYR A 57 -2.97 -15.56 3.32
N VAL A 58 -3.50 -16.72 3.71
CA VAL A 58 -4.93 -16.94 3.87
C VAL A 58 -5.23 -16.91 5.37
N PRO A 59 -6.20 -16.12 5.85
CA PRO A 59 -6.54 -16.09 7.26
C PRO A 59 -7.10 -17.46 7.71
N THR A 60 -6.75 -17.89 8.90
CA THR A 60 -7.30 -19.11 9.53
C THR A 60 -8.64 -18.85 10.17
N GLU A 61 -8.90 -17.60 10.57
CA GLU A 61 -10.14 -17.14 11.19
C GLU A 61 -10.56 -15.80 10.59
N GLY A 62 -11.86 -15.52 10.55
CA GLY A 62 -12.42 -14.25 10.09
C GLY A 62 -12.43 -14.08 8.58
N ARG A 63 -12.71 -12.87 8.15
CA ARG A 63 -12.84 -12.54 6.72
C ARG A 63 -12.31 -11.13 6.41
N ILE A 64 -11.83 -10.98 5.17
CA ILE A 64 -11.38 -9.72 4.59
C ILE A 64 -12.30 -9.43 3.41
N MET A 65 -12.81 -8.21 3.34
CA MET A 65 -13.75 -7.78 2.30
C MET A 65 -13.31 -6.45 1.71
N LEU A 66 -13.47 -6.31 0.39
CA LEU A 66 -13.32 -5.06 -0.36
C LEU A 66 -14.64 -4.79 -1.09
N ASP A 67 -15.23 -3.61 -0.92
CA ASP A 67 -16.56 -3.27 -1.46
C ASP A 67 -17.63 -4.33 -1.14
N GLY A 68 -17.59 -4.95 0.04
CA GLY A 68 -18.48 -6.03 0.45
C GLY A 68 -18.17 -7.41 -0.13
N GLU A 69 -17.22 -7.53 -1.06
CA GLU A 69 -16.80 -8.81 -1.64
C GLU A 69 -15.66 -9.44 -0.84
N THR A 70 -15.80 -10.72 -0.50
CA THR A 70 -14.78 -11.48 0.25
C THR A 70 -13.52 -11.71 -0.59
N LEU A 71 -12.36 -11.46 0.02
CA LEU A 71 -11.04 -11.66 -0.59
C LEU A 71 -10.34 -12.95 -0.16
N ASN A 72 -10.82 -13.63 0.89
CA ASN A 72 -10.19 -14.83 1.44
C ASN A 72 -9.92 -15.88 0.37
N GLY A 73 -8.69 -16.39 0.32
CA GLY A 73 -8.28 -17.43 -0.63
C GLY A 73 -8.08 -16.96 -2.07
N LEU A 74 -8.27 -15.68 -2.36
CA LEU A 74 -7.91 -15.14 -3.67
C LEU A 74 -6.39 -14.95 -3.76
N PRO A 75 -5.76 -15.35 -4.88
CA PRO A 75 -4.34 -15.09 -5.08
C PRO A 75 -4.05 -13.59 -5.28
N PRO A 76 -2.83 -13.11 -4.97
CA PRO A 76 -2.47 -11.69 -4.99
C PRO A 76 -2.84 -10.94 -6.26
N TYR A 77 -2.64 -11.54 -7.44
CA TYR A 77 -2.98 -10.88 -8.71
C TYR A 77 -4.47 -10.60 -8.88
N LYS A 78 -5.36 -11.44 -8.30
CA LYS A 78 -6.81 -11.20 -8.31
C LYS A 78 -7.18 -10.08 -7.35
N ILE A 79 -6.52 -10.01 -6.19
CA ILE A 79 -6.72 -8.93 -5.22
C ILE A 79 -6.27 -7.59 -5.80
N THR A 80 -5.12 -7.57 -6.51
CA THR A 80 -4.66 -6.36 -7.22
C THR A 80 -5.70 -5.92 -8.27
N ARG A 81 -6.25 -6.85 -9.06
CA ARG A 81 -7.32 -6.54 -10.03
C ARG A 81 -8.61 -6.03 -9.40
N LYS A 82 -8.90 -6.40 -8.14
CA LYS A 82 -10.06 -5.87 -7.40
C LYS A 82 -9.81 -4.45 -6.85
N GLY A 83 -8.56 -4.01 -6.81
CA GLY A 83 -8.18 -2.65 -6.47
C GLY A 83 -7.36 -2.49 -5.18
N ILE A 84 -6.59 -3.51 -4.76
CA ILE A 84 -5.61 -3.36 -3.69
C ILE A 84 -4.20 -3.48 -4.28
N SER A 85 -3.40 -2.40 -4.17
CA SER A 85 -1.98 -2.43 -4.50
C SER A 85 -1.13 -2.20 -3.26
N ARG A 86 0.12 -2.71 -3.27
CA ARG A 86 1.06 -2.58 -2.16
C ARG A 86 2.45 -2.22 -2.66
N THR A 87 3.14 -1.36 -1.93
CA THR A 87 4.60 -1.26 -1.95
C THR A 87 5.21 -2.22 -0.92
N PHE A 88 6.50 -2.44 -0.99
CA PHE A 88 7.19 -3.34 -0.06
C PHE A 88 8.27 -2.56 0.71
N GLN A 89 8.59 -2.99 1.93
CA GLN A 89 9.66 -2.42 2.73
C GLN A 89 10.98 -2.40 1.94
N ASN A 90 11.37 -3.52 1.36
CA ASN A 90 12.46 -3.59 0.39
C ASN A 90 11.92 -3.31 -1.01
N ILE A 91 12.47 -2.29 -1.68
CA ILE A 91 12.05 -1.88 -3.03
C ILE A 91 12.08 -3.08 -4.00
N ARG A 92 10.95 -3.34 -4.66
CA ARG A 92 10.80 -4.44 -5.62
C ARG A 92 10.52 -3.90 -7.02
N LEU A 93 11.53 -3.30 -7.64
CA LEU A 93 11.48 -2.85 -9.03
C LEU A 93 12.05 -3.92 -9.98
N PHE A 94 11.61 -3.86 -11.24
CA PHE A 94 12.27 -4.57 -12.31
C PHE A 94 13.54 -3.79 -12.67
N GLY A 95 14.65 -4.09 -12.00
CA GLY A 95 15.88 -3.29 -12.03
C GLY A 95 16.50 -3.14 -13.41
N GLU A 96 16.37 -4.14 -14.28
CA GLU A 96 16.89 -4.12 -15.64
C GLU A 96 15.97 -3.41 -16.65
N LEU A 97 14.71 -3.19 -16.30
CA LEU A 97 13.77 -2.42 -17.11
C LEU A 97 13.98 -0.92 -16.89
N SER A 98 13.56 -0.14 -17.88
CA SER A 98 13.52 1.32 -17.75
C SER A 98 12.50 1.77 -16.71
N VAL A 99 12.63 3.02 -16.26
CA VAL A 99 11.64 3.67 -15.37
C VAL A 99 10.26 3.64 -16.02
N LEU A 100 10.17 3.96 -17.30
CA LEU A 100 8.93 3.94 -18.07
C LEU A 100 8.33 2.54 -18.14
N ASP A 101 9.14 1.52 -18.45
CA ASP A 101 8.65 0.14 -18.58
C ASP A 101 8.18 -0.43 -17.24
N ASN A 102 8.79 -0.05 -16.11
CA ASN A 102 8.28 -0.42 -14.78
C ASN A 102 6.84 0.04 -14.55
N VAL A 103 6.48 1.24 -14.99
CA VAL A 103 5.12 1.77 -14.88
C VAL A 103 4.19 1.10 -15.91
N LYS A 104 4.63 0.92 -17.15
CA LYS A 104 3.87 0.26 -18.23
C LYS A 104 3.45 -1.16 -17.85
N VAL A 105 4.34 -1.94 -17.23
CA VAL A 105 4.03 -3.31 -16.77
C VAL A 105 2.83 -3.35 -15.82
N ALA A 106 2.70 -2.37 -14.91
CA ALA A 106 1.57 -2.30 -14.00
C ALA A 106 0.24 -1.94 -14.71
N TYR A 107 0.31 -1.09 -15.73
CA TYR A 107 -0.84 -0.76 -16.57
C TYR A 107 -1.41 -1.97 -17.32
N HIS A 108 -0.54 -2.88 -17.79
CA HIS A 108 -0.98 -4.10 -18.49
C HIS A 108 -1.91 -4.98 -17.65
N ALA A 109 -1.85 -4.91 -16.33
CA ALA A 109 -2.76 -5.67 -15.46
C ALA A 109 -4.25 -5.32 -15.69
N HIS A 110 -4.54 -4.10 -16.16
CA HIS A 110 -5.88 -3.60 -16.46
C HIS A 110 -6.19 -3.47 -17.95
N ALA A 111 -5.18 -3.59 -18.82
CA ALA A 111 -5.38 -3.50 -20.26
C ALA A 111 -6.19 -4.73 -20.75
N ARG A 112 -7.41 -4.50 -21.24
CA ARG A 112 -8.24 -5.52 -21.88
C ARG A 112 -7.79 -5.76 -23.34
N HIS A 113 -6.50 -6.07 -23.55
CA HIS A 113 -6.06 -6.46 -24.88
C HIS A 113 -6.47 -7.89 -25.15
N SER A 114 -7.25 -8.11 -26.23
CA SER A 114 -7.50 -9.44 -26.74
C SER A 114 -6.17 -10.05 -27.19
N MET A 115 -5.85 -11.27 -26.77
CA MET A 115 -4.68 -12.01 -27.27
C MET A 115 -4.59 -11.98 -28.80
N LEU A 116 -5.72 -12.03 -29.49
CA LEU A 116 -5.81 -11.98 -30.94
C LEU A 116 -5.33 -10.64 -31.53
N SER A 117 -5.66 -9.49 -30.87
CA SER A 117 -5.21 -8.17 -31.35
C SER A 117 -3.71 -7.98 -31.20
N SER A 118 -3.10 -8.59 -30.17
CA SER A 118 -1.65 -8.55 -29.95
C SER A 118 -0.89 -9.45 -30.93
N ILE A 119 -1.39 -10.64 -31.23
CA ILE A 119 -0.78 -11.59 -32.18
C ILE A 119 -0.80 -11.03 -33.60
N PHE A 120 -1.91 -10.42 -34.03
CA PHE A 120 -2.08 -9.87 -35.36
C PHE A 120 -1.62 -8.44 -35.56
N ARG A 121 -1.03 -7.79 -34.51
CA ARG A 121 -0.55 -6.40 -34.53
C ARG A 121 -1.54 -5.43 -35.19
N LEU A 122 -2.82 -5.56 -34.86
CA LEU A 122 -3.87 -4.70 -35.41
C LEU A 122 -3.66 -3.23 -35.03
N PRO A 123 -4.17 -2.25 -35.79
CA PRO A 123 -4.06 -0.82 -35.48
C PRO A 123 -4.57 -0.44 -34.08
N SER A 124 -5.53 -1.22 -33.53
CA SER A 124 -6.00 -1.07 -32.15
C SER A 124 -4.95 -1.40 -31.10
N HIS A 125 -4.01 -2.29 -31.39
CA HIS A 125 -2.89 -2.61 -30.51
C HIS A 125 -1.93 -1.41 -30.37
N PHE A 126 -1.54 -0.81 -31.48
CA PHE A 126 -0.65 0.37 -31.49
C PHE A 126 -1.27 1.57 -30.79
N ARG A 127 -2.56 1.84 -30.96
CA ARG A 127 -3.26 2.90 -30.21
C ARG A 127 -3.27 2.63 -28.72
N GLY A 128 -3.52 1.39 -28.30
CA GLY A 128 -3.51 1.03 -26.90
C GLY A 128 -2.12 1.13 -26.24
N GLU A 129 -1.04 0.82 -26.98
CA GLU A 129 0.32 1.02 -26.50
C GLU A 129 0.67 2.51 -26.35
N GLN A 130 0.27 3.33 -27.32
CA GLN A 130 0.50 4.77 -27.27
C GLN A 130 -0.26 5.42 -26.10
N GLU A 131 -1.55 5.11 -25.92
CA GLU A 131 -2.34 5.59 -24.79
C GLU A 131 -1.75 5.14 -23.44
N MET A 132 -1.21 3.94 -23.37
CA MET A 132 -0.53 3.44 -22.17
C MET A 132 0.77 4.20 -21.89
N GLU A 133 1.55 4.48 -22.93
CA GLU A 133 2.78 5.24 -22.80
C GLU A 133 2.52 6.68 -22.36
N GLU A 134 1.54 7.35 -22.96
CA GLU A 134 1.11 8.70 -22.57
C GLU A 134 0.69 8.75 -21.09
N LYS A 135 -0.12 7.80 -20.64
CA LYS A 135 -0.51 7.70 -19.22
C LYS A 135 0.66 7.37 -18.31
N ALA A 136 1.56 6.48 -18.72
CA ALA A 136 2.75 6.17 -17.94
C ALA A 136 3.65 7.41 -17.79
N ILE A 137 3.80 8.22 -18.84
CA ILE A 137 4.54 9.48 -18.79
C ILE A 137 3.83 10.49 -17.86
N GLU A 138 2.49 10.59 -17.90
CA GLU A 138 1.73 11.42 -16.95
C GLU A 138 2.03 11.04 -15.50
N PHE A 139 2.04 9.75 -15.17
CA PHE A 139 2.44 9.29 -13.84
C PHE A 139 3.88 9.67 -13.51
N LEU A 140 4.81 9.45 -14.42
CA LEU A 140 6.21 9.79 -14.19
C LEU A 140 6.42 11.29 -13.95
N ASN A 141 5.65 12.16 -14.62
CA ASN A 141 5.66 13.60 -14.37
C ASN A 141 5.20 13.93 -12.94
N ILE A 142 4.12 13.29 -12.46
CA ILE A 142 3.61 13.46 -11.08
C ILE A 142 4.69 13.11 -10.05
N PHE A 143 5.44 12.03 -10.31
CA PHE A 143 6.50 11.54 -9.43
C PHE A 143 7.87 12.19 -9.69
N GLN A 144 7.96 13.16 -10.62
CA GLN A 144 9.20 13.85 -11.02
C GLN A 144 10.28 12.88 -11.52
N LEU A 145 9.86 11.89 -12.32
CA LEU A 145 10.72 10.85 -12.90
C LEU A 145 10.76 10.89 -14.43
N ASP A 146 10.13 11.85 -15.06
CA ASP A 146 10.05 11.99 -16.53
C ASP A 146 11.42 12.20 -17.17
N SER A 147 12.30 12.98 -16.52
CA SER A 147 13.67 13.25 -17.01
C SER A 147 14.56 12.01 -17.04
N VAL A 148 14.24 10.98 -16.25
CA VAL A 148 15.00 9.72 -16.15
C VAL A 148 14.21 8.51 -16.68
N LYS A 149 13.14 8.73 -17.43
CA LYS A 149 12.21 7.68 -17.88
C LYS A 149 12.86 6.55 -18.69
N HIS A 150 13.96 6.81 -19.37
CA HIS A 150 14.70 5.82 -20.16
C HIS A 150 15.87 5.16 -19.39
N GLU A 151 16.16 5.64 -18.18
CA GLU A 151 17.19 5.04 -17.33
C GLU A 151 16.71 3.69 -16.77
N LYS A 152 17.66 2.77 -16.53
CA LYS A 152 17.34 1.53 -15.82
C LYS A 152 16.99 1.82 -14.36
N ALA A 153 15.92 1.21 -13.86
CA ALA A 153 15.44 1.45 -12.50
C ALA A 153 16.50 1.21 -11.42
N LYS A 154 17.41 0.24 -11.60
CA LYS A 154 18.52 -0.04 -10.67
C LYS A 154 19.55 1.09 -10.56
N ASN A 155 19.65 1.97 -11.55
CA ASN A 155 20.62 3.07 -11.58
C ASN A 155 20.11 4.32 -10.86
N LEU A 156 18.83 4.36 -10.49
CA LEU A 156 18.26 5.49 -9.80
C LEU A 156 18.77 5.60 -8.35
N PRO A 157 18.91 6.83 -7.80
CA PRO A 157 19.05 7.05 -6.37
C PRO A 157 17.87 6.42 -5.59
N TYR A 158 18.11 6.03 -4.34
CA TYR A 158 17.13 5.32 -3.51
C TYR A 158 15.77 6.03 -3.42
N GLY A 159 15.75 7.34 -3.16
CA GLY A 159 14.51 8.12 -3.10
C GLY A 159 13.72 8.12 -4.42
N GLN A 160 14.41 8.13 -5.57
CA GLN A 160 13.74 8.00 -6.88
C GLN A 160 13.23 6.58 -7.13
N GLN A 161 13.95 5.55 -6.68
CA GLN A 161 13.46 4.17 -6.74
C GLN A 161 12.18 4.00 -5.92
N ARG A 162 12.11 4.59 -4.72
CA ARG A 162 10.90 4.57 -3.90
C ARG A 162 9.74 5.29 -4.56
N ARG A 163 9.98 6.47 -5.14
CA ARG A 163 8.96 7.18 -5.94
C ARG A 163 8.46 6.35 -7.11
N LEU A 164 9.35 5.65 -7.82
CA LEU A 164 9.00 4.77 -8.93
C LEU A 164 8.17 3.56 -8.46
N GLU A 165 8.49 2.98 -7.31
CA GLU A 165 7.71 1.88 -6.74
C GLU A 165 6.27 2.30 -6.43
N ILE A 166 6.08 3.49 -5.83
CA ILE A 166 4.74 4.04 -5.57
C ILE A 166 4.02 4.36 -6.89
N ALA A 167 4.71 4.98 -7.87
CA ALA A 167 4.16 5.25 -9.19
C ALA A 167 3.67 3.97 -9.88
N ARG A 168 4.45 2.89 -9.80
CA ARG A 168 4.08 1.59 -10.34
C ARG A 168 2.88 0.99 -9.62
N ALA A 169 2.82 1.06 -8.28
CA ALA A 169 1.67 0.58 -7.52
C ALA A 169 0.39 1.36 -7.86
N LEU A 170 0.52 2.67 -8.09
CA LEU A 170 -0.59 3.55 -8.47
C LEU A 170 -1.04 3.31 -9.93
N ALA A 171 -0.13 2.97 -10.84
CA ALA A 171 -0.46 2.65 -12.23
C ALA A 171 -1.41 1.44 -12.36
N ALA A 172 -1.47 0.57 -11.34
CA ALA A 172 -2.48 -0.48 -11.22
C ALA A 172 -3.87 0.04 -10.81
N GLN A 173 -4.11 1.36 -10.78
CA GLN A 173 -5.36 2.04 -10.47
C GLN A 173 -6.09 1.47 -9.23
N PRO A 174 -5.41 1.40 -8.07
CA PRO A 174 -6.00 0.81 -6.88
C PRO A 174 -7.08 1.72 -6.28
N LYS A 175 -8.04 1.11 -5.57
CA LYS A 175 -8.95 1.78 -4.64
C LYS A 175 -8.28 1.96 -3.27
N VAL A 176 -7.46 0.97 -2.89
CA VAL A 176 -6.69 0.94 -1.64
C VAL A 176 -5.22 0.75 -1.95
N LEU A 177 -4.38 1.68 -1.49
CA LEU A 177 -2.93 1.61 -1.59
C LEU A 177 -2.33 1.30 -0.21
N LEU A 178 -1.61 0.19 -0.12
CA LEU A 178 -0.91 -0.22 1.08
C LEU A 178 0.56 0.21 0.96
N LEU A 179 1.01 1.09 1.86
CA LEU A 179 2.38 1.59 1.91
C LEU A 179 3.11 0.97 3.10
N ASP A 180 4.16 0.20 2.83
CA ASP A 180 4.92 -0.54 3.83
C ASP A 180 6.25 0.18 4.07
N GLU A 181 6.35 0.94 5.15
CA GLU A 181 7.51 1.74 5.56
C GLU A 181 8.11 2.57 4.39
N PRO A 182 7.30 3.43 3.75
CA PRO A 182 7.74 4.12 2.55
C PRO A 182 8.87 5.13 2.79
N ALA A 183 9.06 5.62 4.02
CA ALA A 183 10.11 6.56 4.39
C ALA A 183 11.40 5.88 4.90
N ALA A 184 11.43 4.54 5.01
CA ALA A 184 12.59 3.82 5.50
C ALA A 184 13.87 4.17 4.72
N GLY A 185 14.93 4.56 5.43
CA GLY A 185 16.22 4.92 4.83
C GLY A 185 16.29 6.31 4.18
N MET A 186 15.23 7.13 4.30
CA MET A 186 15.19 8.50 3.80
C MET A 186 15.71 9.49 4.85
N ASN A 187 16.31 10.58 4.38
CA ASN A 187 16.64 11.71 5.25
C ASN A 187 15.38 12.56 5.56
N PRO A 188 15.39 13.47 6.57
CA PRO A 188 14.22 14.25 6.97
C PRO A 188 13.60 15.10 5.85
N GLN A 189 14.43 15.58 4.91
CA GLN A 189 13.93 16.36 3.77
C GLN A 189 13.18 15.48 2.78
N GLU A 190 13.75 14.32 2.43
CA GLU A 190 13.12 13.33 1.56
C GLU A 190 11.81 12.81 2.16
N THR A 191 11.78 12.55 3.48
CA THR A 191 10.58 12.17 4.21
C THR A 191 9.48 13.22 4.08
N LYS A 192 9.79 14.51 4.26
CA LYS A 192 8.82 15.61 4.09
C LYS A 192 8.28 15.70 2.66
N GLU A 193 9.14 15.49 1.65
CA GLU A 193 8.72 15.48 0.25
C GLU A 193 7.81 14.29 -0.04
N LEU A 194 8.14 13.10 0.50
CA LEU A 194 7.31 11.92 0.39
C LEU A 194 5.94 12.12 1.03
N MET A 195 5.86 12.73 2.22
CA MET A 195 4.59 13.06 2.88
C MET A 195 3.70 13.95 2.01
N LYS A 196 4.29 14.99 1.41
CA LYS A 196 3.57 15.87 0.48
C LYS A 196 3.07 15.10 -0.75
N LEU A 197 3.91 14.21 -1.28
CA LEU A 197 3.55 13.38 -2.42
C LEU A 197 2.39 12.42 -2.07
N ILE A 198 2.43 11.74 -0.90
CA ILE A 198 1.37 10.86 -0.44
C ILE A 198 0.04 11.62 -0.29
N ALA A 199 0.05 12.79 0.34
CA ALA A 199 -1.13 13.63 0.46
C ALA A 199 -1.68 14.05 -0.92
N PHE A 200 -0.80 14.49 -1.82
CA PHE A 200 -1.17 14.89 -3.18
C PHE A 200 -1.80 13.76 -3.99
N ILE A 201 -1.18 12.56 -4.02
CA ILE A 201 -1.73 11.41 -4.78
C ILE A 201 -3.05 10.92 -4.18
N ARG A 202 -3.20 10.96 -2.85
CA ARG A 202 -4.46 10.62 -2.18
C ARG A 202 -5.60 11.49 -2.69
N GLU A 203 -5.42 12.81 -2.70
CA GLU A 203 -6.45 13.75 -3.18
C GLU A 203 -6.67 13.63 -4.69
N ARG A 204 -5.59 13.62 -5.47
CA ARG A 204 -5.63 13.60 -6.93
C ARG A 204 -6.34 12.38 -7.51
N PHE A 205 -6.19 11.22 -6.85
CA PHE A 205 -6.73 9.93 -7.31
C PHE A 205 -7.85 9.38 -6.43
N ALA A 206 -8.34 10.15 -5.45
CA ALA A 206 -9.36 9.74 -4.46
C ALA A 206 -9.02 8.40 -3.79
N LEU A 207 -7.75 8.20 -3.43
CA LEU A 207 -7.23 6.95 -2.88
C LEU A 207 -7.58 6.79 -1.40
N THR A 208 -7.83 5.56 -1.00
CA THR A 208 -7.75 5.14 0.40
C THR A 208 -6.35 4.57 0.63
N ILE A 209 -5.65 5.04 1.67
CA ILE A 209 -4.27 4.63 1.95
C ILE A 209 -4.18 4.03 3.34
N LEU A 210 -3.58 2.85 3.45
CA LEU A 210 -3.14 2.27 4.72
C LEU A 210 -1.62 2.26 4.75
N LEU A 211 -1.05 2.94 5.75
CA LEU A 211 0.36 3.19 5.91
C LEU A 211 0.90 2.43 7.13
N ILE A 212 1.88 1.55 6.93
CA ILE A 212 2.73 1.08 8.01
C ILE A 212 3.93 2.00 8.11
N GLU A 213 4.18 2.54 9.28
CA GLU A 213 5.38 3.33 9.59
C GLU A 213 5.74 3.19 11.07
N HIS A 214 7.01 3.39 11.34
CA HIS A 214 7.56 3.49 12.70
C HIS A 214 8.04 4.92 13.02
N ASP A 215 8.15 5.80 12.02
CA ASP A 215 8.37 7.23 12.25
C ASP A 215 7.05 7.88 12.69
N MET A 216 6.95 8.09 14.03
CA MET A 216 5.77 8.69 14.63
C MET A 216 5.51 10.12 14.15
N SER A 217 6.55 10.87 13.77
CA SER A 217 6.37 12.25 13.28
C SER A 217 5.66 12.25 11.91
N LEU A 218 5.98 11.28 11.06
CA LEU A 218 5.32 11.06 9.78
C LEU A 218 3.85 10.66 10.01
N VAL A 219 3.62 9.62 10.80
CA VAL A 219 2.27 9.09 11.06
C VAL A 219 1.36 10.17 11.64
N MET A 220 1.83 10.86 12.71
CA MET A 220 1.07 11.94 13.37
C MET A 220 0.83 13.15 12.45
N GLY A 221 1.69 13.34 11.43
CA GLY A 221 1.62 14.48 10.51
C GLY A 221 0.64 14.32 9.36
N ILE A 222 0.33 13.07 8.95
CA ILE A 222 -0.49 12.84 7.74
C ILE A 222 -1.69 11.93 7.93
N CYS A 223 -1.69 11.05 8.96
CA CYS A 223 -2.80 10.12 9.18
C CYS A 223 -3.96 10.79 9.90
N GLU A 224 -5.18 10.53 9.44
CA GLU A 224 -6.42 10.99 10.07
C GLU A 224 -6.85 10.09 11.22
N ARG A 225 -6.52 8.81 11.11
CA ARG A 225 -6.85 7.76 12.07
C ARG A 225 -5.71 6.74 12.12
N ILE A 226 -5.49 6.17 13.28
CA ILE A 226 -4.40 5.23 13.52
C ILE A 226 -4.96 3.99 14.21
N TYR A 227 -4.58 2.82 13.72
CA TYR A 227 -4.70 1.55 14.41
C TYR A 227 -3.38 1.18 15.05
N VAL A 228 -3.41 0.72 16.30
CA VAL A 228 -2.23 0.25 17.02
C VAL A 228 -2.33 -1.25 17.22
N LEU A 229 -1.36 -1.97 16.66
CA LEU A 229 -1.24 -3.41 16.78
C LEU A 229 -0.15 -3.77 17.78
N ASP A 230 -0.44 -4.69 18.69
CA ASP A 230 0.55 -5.25 19.61
C ASP A 230 0.27 -6.73 19.83
N HIS A 231 1.31 -7.57 19.83
CA HIS A 231 1.21 -9.03 19.98
C HIS A 231 0.05 -9.66 19.17
N GLY A 232 -0.14 -9.19 17.94
CA GLY A 232 -1.16 -9.73 17.02
C GLY A 232 -2.59 -9.27 17.30
N GLN A 233 -2.81 -8.29 18.17
CA GLN A 233 -4.11 -7.74 18.54
C GLN A 233 -4.15 -6.22 18.36
N LEU A 234 -5.32 -5.68 17.99
CA LEU A 234 -5.52 -4.23 18.02
C LEU A 234 -5.75 -3.77 19.46
N ILE A 235 -4.82 -2.95 19.98
CA ILE A 235 -4.88 -2.42 21.34
C ILE A 235 -5.48 -1.02 21.44
N ALA A 236 -5.46 -0.27 20.31
CA ALA A 236 -6.05 1.07 20.23
C ALA A 236 -6.44 1.42 18.79
N GLU A 237 -7.42 2.32 18.68
CA GLU A 237 -7.84 3.02 17.47
C GLU A 237 -8.21 4.46 17.84
N GLY A 238 -7.86 5.43 17.00
CA GLY A 238 -8.24 6.83 17.24
C GLY A 238 -7.48 7.82 16.37
N THR A 239 -7.71 9.12 16.64
CA THR A 239 -6.92 10.19 16.04
C THR A 239 -5.47 10.15 16.54
N PRO A 240 -4.53 10.80 15.84
CA PRO A 240 -3.15 10.91 16.31
C PRO A 240 -3.03 11.34 17.79
N GLU A 241 -3.82 12.34 18.20
CA GLU A 241 -3.81 12.85 19.57
C GLU A 241 -4.31 11.82 20.60
N GLN A 242 -5.39 11.09 20.25
CA GLN A 242 -5.94 10.04 21.11
C GLN A 242 -4.97 8.88 21.28
N VAL A 243 -4.34 8.45 20.20
CA VAL A 243 -3.36 7.37 20.22
C VAL A 243 -2.12 7.76 21.03
N ARG A 244 -1.61 8.98 20.84
CA ARG A 244 -0.44 9.50 21.58
C ARG A 244 -0.63 9.53 23.10
N SER A 245 -1.85 9.79 23.57
CA SER A 245 -2.17 9.87 25.00
C SER A 245 -2.70 8.55 25.60
N ASN A 246 -2.80 7.50 24.81
CA ASN A 246 -3.37 6.22 25.24
C ASN A 246 -2.36 5.44 26.10
N PRO A 247 -2.68 5.13 27.40
CA PRO A 247 -1.76 4.43 28.29
C PRO A 247 -1.30 3.06 27.77
N LYS A 248 -2.19 2.30 27.11
CA LYS A 248 -1.85 0.98 26.53
C LYS A 248 -0.82 1.09 25.40
N VAL A 249 -0.93 2.18 24.60
CA VAL A 249 0.02 2.44 23.51
C VAL A 249 1.37 2.81 24.08
N ILE A 250 1.40 3.67 25.10
CA ILE A 250 2.63 4.08 25.78
C ILE A 250 3.32 2.86 26.40
N GLU A 251 2.58 2.00 27.09
CA GLU A 251 3.11 0.77 27.71
C GLU A 251 3.70 -0.19 26.68
N ALA A 252 3.01 -0.39 25.52
CA ALA A 252 3.48 -1.27 24.45
C ALA A 252 4.82 -0.83 23.86
N TYR A 253 5.07 0.48 23.77
CA TYR A 253 6.33 1.01 23.25
C TYR A 253 7.43 1.09 24.31
N LEU A 254 7.11 1.39 25.60
CA LEU A 254 8.08 1.42 26.67
C LEU A 254 8.55 0.03 27.10
N GLY A 255 7.73 -1.00 26.94
CA GLY A 255 8.10 -2.38 27.21
C GLY A 255 9.19 -2.94 26.30
N GLU A 256 9.40 -2.37 25.11
CA GLU A 256 10.51 -2.74 24.20
C GLU A 256 11.86 -2.13 24.60
N GLU A 257 11.87 -0.96 25.26
CA GLU A 257 13.12 -0.29 25.67
C GLU A 257 13.81 -0.98 26.86
N VAL A 258 13.15 -1.93 27.53
CA VAL A 258 13.62 -2.58 28.76
C VAL A 258 14.01 -4.07 28.54
N SER A 259 13.81 -4.62 27.37
CA SER A 259 14.16 -6.00 26.99
C SER A 259 15.28 -6.02 25.95
#